data_0d3854088bdce1f77ef58fd80115a184
#
_entry.id   0d3854088bdce1f77ef58fd80115a184
#
_cell.length_a   1.000
_cell.length_b   1.000
_cell.length_c   1.000
_cell.angle_alpha   90.00
_cell.angle_beta   90.00
_cell.angle_gamma   90.00
#
_symmetry.space_group_name_H-M   'P 1'
#
loop_
_entity.id
_entity.type
_entity.pdbx_description
1 polymer ?
#
loop_
_entity_poly.entity_id
_entity_poly.type
_entity_poly.pdbx_seq_one_letter_code
_entity_poly.pdbx_strand_id
1 'polypeptide(L)'
;MDIILKRLFSFMVVLFVGVSMFAGGTIKNVKKKAVDTQMTDETAALLYNIHQIQGKGTMLGQHDGVWMEEGKKITGHIHKLSGRLPAIASYDFMFITNVNNTEGSWFRIREHEIRERIIAANREGLFITMCWHYNDPYTQKTFYTKELPIEELKMMSFKSILPGGQNHERYKKDLRKVAEFSSSLRDDDGKLIPFIFRPFHEFDGEWFWWGAAYNEPEEFKDLWRFTVHYLRDLSLIHISEPTRH
;
A
#
# COMPACT_ATOMS: atom_id res chain seq x y z
N MET A 1 20.26 -10.47 39.54
CA MET A 1 19.97 -10.56 38.09
C MET A 1 18.47 -10.72 37.76
N ASP A 2 17.60 -11.01 38.75
CA ASP A 2 16.18 -11.32 38.52
C ASP A 2 15.17 -10.16 38.65
N ILE A 3 15.58 -9.02 39.20
CA ILE A 3 14.64 -7.90 39.44
C ILE A 3 14.53 -6.97 38.23
N ILE A 4 15.57 -6.88 37.41
CA ILE A 4 15.63 -6.05 36.20
C ILE A 4 14.83 -6.73 35.07
N LEU A 5 14.89 -8.04 34.95
CA LEU A 5 14.17 -8.80 33.93
C LEU A 5 12.64 -8.78 34.14
N LYS A 6 12.19 -8.85 35.41
CA LYS A 6 10.74 -8.77 35.73
C LYS A 6 10.12 -7.38 35.49
N ARG A 7 10.90 -6.30 35.59
CA ARG A 7 10.42 -4.95 35.29
C ARG A 7 10.33 -4.67 33.79
N LEU A 8 11.21 -5.25 32.98
CA LEU A 8 11.14 -5.16 31.52
C LEU A 8 9.96 -5.94 30.93
N PHE A 9 9.61 -7.11 31.51
CA PHE A 9 8.46 -7.91 31.07
C PHE A 9 7.12 -7.26 31.49
N SER A 10 7.06 -6.59 32.64
CA SER A 10 5.86 -5.85 33.08
C SER A 10 5.58 -4.62 32.22
N PHE A 11 6.62 -3.96 31.67
CA PHE A 11 6.43 -2.79 30.81
C PHE A 11 5.95 -3.17 29.40
N MET A 12 6.33 -4.35 28.90
CA MET A 12 5.90 -4.86 27.58
C MET A 12 4.45 -5.34 27.58
N VAL A 13 3.99 -5.94 28.67
CA VAL A 13 2.59 -6.41 28.83
C VAL A 13 1.63 -5.25 29.02
N VAL A 14 2.03 -4.18 29.70
CA VAL A 14 1.18 -2.97 29.89
C VAL A 14 1.00 -2.16 28.61
N LEU A 15 1.96 -2.18 27.68
CA LEU A 15 1.78 -1.51 26.39
C LEU A 15 0.78 -2.24 25.47
N PHE A 16 0.69 -3.56 25.52
CA PHE A 16 -0.23 -4.35 24.70
C PHE A 16 -1.68 -4.36 25.25
N VAL A 17 -1.86 -4.34 26.57
CA VAL A 17 -3.19 -4.33 27.20
C VAL A 17 -3.79 -2.91 27.22
N GLY A 18 -2.96 -1.85 27.25
CA GLY A 18 -3.41 -0.47 27.22
C GLY A 18 -3.99 0.00 25.90
N VAL A 19 -3.58 -0.61 24.77
CA VAL A 19 -4.08 -0.24 23.43
C VAL A 19 -5.49 -0.76 23.17
N SER A 20 -5.86 -1.91 23.72
CA SER A 20 -7.18 -2.50 23.48
C SER A 20 -8.32 -1.88 24.29
N MET A 21 -8.07 -1.31 25.48
CA MET A 21 -9.13 -0.72 26.31
C MET A 21 -9.51 0.72 25.96
N PHE A 22 -8.62 1.50 25.34
CA PHE A 22 -8.91 2.87 24.87
C PHE A 22 -9.38 2.94 23.41
N ALA A 23 -9.35 1.84 22.70
CA ALA A 23 -9.51 1.82 21.24
C ALA A 23 -10.94 2.09 20.76
N GLY A 24 -11.96 1.60 21.43
CA GLY A 24 -13.33 1.61 20.89
C GLY A 24 -13.92 3.01 20.68
N GLY A 25 -13.76 3.94 21.64
CA GLY A 25 -14.22 5.32 21.50
C GLY A 25 -13.42 6.11 20.47
N THR A 26 -12.13 5.88 20.39
CA THR A 26 -11.20 6.55 19.49
C THR A 26 -11.36 6.10 18.04
N ILE A 27 -11.47 4.80 17.78
CA ILE A 27 -11.75 4.24 16.46
C ILE A 27 -13.09 4.75 15.92
N LYS A 28 -14.14 4.77 16.74
CA LYS A 28 -15.44 5.33 16.36
C LYS A 28 -15.36 6.82 15.99
N ASN A 29 -14.53 7.59 16.67
CA ASN A 29 -14.32 9.01 16.35
C ASN A 29 -13.51 9.20 15.05
N VAL A 30 -12.52 8.35 14.78
CA VAL A 30 -11.78 8.35 13.51
C VAL A 30 -12.71 8.06 12.36
N LYS A 31 -13.51 7.00 12.42
CA LYS A 31 -14.49 6.64 11.38
C LYS A 31 -15.48 7.75 11.08
N LYS A 32 -15.96 8.48 12.10
CA LYS A 32 -16.89 9.61 11.90
C LYS A 32 -16.29 10.78 11.12
N LYS A 33 -14.97 10.98 11.22
CA LYS A 33 -14.26 12.11 10.59
C LYS A 33 -13.64 11.73 9.24
N ALA A 34 -13.54 10.44 8.94
CA ALA A 34 -12.93 9.95 7.72
C ALA A 34 -13.89 10.06 6.53
N VAL A 35 -13.34 10.15 5.33
CA VAL A 35 -14.10 10.15 4.06
C VAL A 35 -14.86 8.84 3.90
N ASP A 36 -14.24 7.71 4.24
CA ASP A 36 -14.91 6.42 4.30
C ASP A 36 -15.31 6.06 5.74
N THR A 37 -16.58 6.29 6.05
CA THR A 37 -17.15 5.96 7.37
C THR A 37 -17.33 4.45 7.60
N GLN A 38 -17.20 3.63 6.54
CA GLN A 38 -17.34 2.17 6.59
C GLN A 38 -16.00 1.44 6.64
N MET A 39 -14.88 2.18 6.77
CA MET A 39 -13.56 1.54 6.90
C MET A 39 -13.52 0.52 8.04
N THR A 40 -12.65 -0.48 7.92
CA THR A 40 -12.42 -1.48 8.97
C THR A 40 -11.86 -0.84 10.25
N ASP A 41 -11.95 -1.53 11.36
CA ASP A 41 -11.35 -1.07 12.62
C ASP A 41 -9.82 -1.02 12.52
N GLU A 42 -9.22 -1.93 11.77
CA GLU A 42 -7.78 -1.99 11.49
C GLU A 42 -7.32 -0.77 10.68
N THR A 43 -8.08 -0.38 9.65
CA THR A 43 -7.80 0.84 8.85
C THR A 43 -7.94 2.11 9.70
N ALA A 44 -8.96 2.17 10.55
CA ALA A 44 -9.15 3.29 11.47
C ALA A 44 -8.02 3.36 12.52
N ALA A 45 -7.53 2.23 13.00
CA ALA A 45 -6.39 2.14 13.90
C ALA A 45 -5.09 2.60 13.22
N LEU A 46 -4.86 2.18 11.97
CA LEU A 46 -3.72 2.67 11.17
C LEU A 46 -3.75 4.18 11.05
N LEU A 47 -4.89 4.77 10.65
CA LEU A 47 -5.05 6.21 10.50
C LEU A 47 -4.85 6.95 11.84
N TYR A 48 -5.38 6.42 12.92
CA TYR A 48 -5.17 6.97 14.27
C TYR A 48 -3.69 6.98 14.64
N ASN A 49 -2.98 5.88 14.43
CA ASN A 49 -1.56 5.76 14.76
C ASN A 49 -0.70 6.74 13.96
N ILE A 50 -0.99 6.94 12.68
CA ILE A 50 -0.32 7.95 11.85
C ILE A 50 -0.50 9.35 12.45
N HIS A 51 -1.72 9.72 12.84
CA HIS A 51 -1.98 11.00 13.49
C HIS A 51 -1.25 11.16 14.84
N GLN A 52 -1.08 10.07 15.60
CA GLN A 52 -0.35 10.14 16.87
C GLN A 52 1.15 10.40 16.72
N ILE A 53 1.73 10.07 15.57
CA ILE A 53 3.16 10.27 15.27
C ILE A 53 3.40 11.67 14.71
N GLN A 54 2.39 12.29 14.13
CA GLN A 54 2.49 13.61 13.52
C GLN A 54 3.08 14.65 14.51
N GLY A 55 4.14 15.32 14.08
CA GLY A 55 4.85 16.32 14.90
C GLY A 55 5.75 15.75 16.01
N LYS A 56 5.83 14.42 16.17
CA LYS A 56 6.67 13.77 17.19
C LYS A 56 7.95 13.14 16.65
N GLY A 57 8.02 12.91 15.35
CA GLY A 57 9.17 12.28 14.71
C GLY A 57 8.93 11.93 13.25
N THR A 58 9.95 11.32 12.65
CA THR A 58 9.92 10.83 11.27
C THR A 58 10.02 9.30 11.26
N MET A 59 9.11 8.64 10.56
CA MET A 59 9.18 7.21 10.33
C MET A 59 10.11 6.93 9.15
N LEU A 60 11.11 6.07 9.37
CA LEU A 60 11.94 5.57 8.28
C LEU A 60 11.28 4.33 7.67
N GLY A 61 11.24 4.28 6.35
CA GLY A 61 10.73 3.17 5.58
C GLY A 61 11.77 2.53 4.67
N GLN A 62 11.52 1.30 4.26
CA GLN A 62 12.33 0.59 3.29
C GLN A 62 11.44 -0.06 2.23
N HIS A 63 11.72 0.24 0.95
CA HIS A 63 11.01 -0.37 -0.17
C HIS A 63 11.66 -1.70 -0.54
N ASP A 64 10.86 -2.79 -0.54
CA ASP A 64 11.25 -4.17 -0.85
C ASP A 64 12.56 -4.68 -0.18
N GLY A 65 13.03 -3.93 0.80
CA GLY A 65 14.26 -4.23 1.52
C GLY A 65 14.06 -5.03 2.81
N VAL A 66 12.81 -5.27 3.16
CA VAL A 66 12.41 -6.11 4.28
C VAL A 66 12.11 -7.49 3.70
N TRP A 67 13.02 -8.43 3.88
CA TRP A 67 12.85 -9.82 3.40
C TRP A 67 12.82 -10.80 4.55
N MET A 68 12.30 -12.00 4.31
CA MET A 68 12.25 -13.07 5.28
C MET A 68 13.45 -14.02 5.09
N GLU A 69 14.05 -14.40 6.21
CA GLU A 69 14.99 -15.51 6.28
C GLU A 69 14.28 -16.79 6.77
N GLU A 70 15.03 -17.87 6.81
CA GLU A 70 14.56 -19.14 7.35
C GLU A 70 13.89 -18.95 8.71
N GLY A 71 12.71 -19.53 8.92
CA GLY A 71 11.90 -19.34 10.12
C GLY A 71 10.96 -18.12 10.10
N LYS A 72 10.76 -17.48 8.95
CA LYS A 72 9.84 -16.34 8.74
C LYS A 72 10.13 -15.11 9.61
N LYS A 73 11.38 -14.92 10.04
CA LYS A 73 11.80 -13.68 10.69
C LYS A 73 12.07 -12.61 9.66
N ILE A 74 11.61 -11.39 9.93
CA ILE A 74 11.94 -10.24 9.09
C ILE A 74 13.37 -9.85 9.37
N THR A 75 14.21 -9.96 8.35
CA THR A 75 15.58 -9.46 8.38
C THR A 75 15.81 -8.70 7.08
N GLY A 76 16.06 -7.44 7.17
CA GLY A 76 16.51 -6.63 6.04
C GLY A 76 17.91 -6.12 6.29
N HIS A 77 18.49 -5.48 5.31
CA HIS A 77 19.83 -4.88 5.42
C HIS A 77 19.91 -3.91 6.61
N ILE A 78 18.93 -3.04 6.78
CA ILE A 78 18.85 -2.10 7.90
C ILE A 78 18.81 -2.85 9.23
N HIS A 79 17.99 -3.90 9.34
CA HIS A 79 17.91 -4.70 10.55
C HIS A 79 19.24 -5.39 10.89
N LYS A 80 19.93 -5.94 9.88
CA LYS A 80 21.26 -6.57 10.07
C LYS A 80 22.31 -5.59 10.59
N LEU A 81 22.28 -4.35 10.12
CA LEU A 81 23.25 -3.31 10.52
C LEU A 81 22.91 -2.64 11.85
N SER A 82 21.63 -2.41 12.14
CA SER A 82 21.20 -1.58 13.28
C SER A 82 20.59 -2.38 14.44
N GLY A 83 20.24 -3.65 14.22
CA GLY A 83 19.45 -4.46 15.15
C GLY A 83 17.99 -3.98 15.28
N ARG A 84 17.53 -3.07 14.40
CA ARG A 84 16.17 -2.49 14.44
C ARG A 84 15.49 -2.64 13.07
N LEU A 85 14.18 -2.89 13.10
CA LEU A 85 13.34 -2.87 11.90
C LEU A 85 13.03 -1.42 11.48
N PRO A 86 12.82 -1.15 10.18
CA PRO A 86 12.24 0.11 9.75
C PRO A 86 10.81 0.23 10.28
N ALA A 87 10.29 1.44 10.41
CA ALA A 87 8.90 1.66 10.82
C ALA A 87 7.90 1.34 9.69
N ILE A 88 8.33 1.43 8.44
CA ILE A 88 7.49 1.24 7.25
C ILE A 88 8.14 0.20 6.34
N ALA A 89 7.36 -0.81 5.95
CA ALA A 89 7.68 -1.73 4.87
C ALA A 89 6.87 -1.35 3.62
N SER A 90 7.54 -1.16 2.49
CA SER A 90 6.90 -0.76 1.23
C SER A 90 7.06 -1.84 0.17
N TYR A 91 6.00 -2.08 -0.59
CA TYR A 91 5.93 -3.05 -1.69
C TYR A 91 5.21 -2.46 -2.90
N ASP A 92 5.08 -3.25 -3.98
CA ASP A 92 4.61 -2.77 -5.26
C ASP A 92 3.56 -3.70 -5.88
N PHE A 93 2.47 -3.13 -6.36
CA PHE A 93 1.44 -3.85 -7.11
C PHE A 93 1.86 -4.21 -8.56
N MET A 94 3.01 -3.72 -9.05
CA MET A 94 3.47 -4.04 -10.40
C MET A 94 3.57 -5.53 -10.68
N PHE A 95 3.95 -6.33 -9.67
CA PHE A 95 4.08 -7.78 -9.80
C PHE A 95 2.71 -8.47 -9.90
N ILE A 96 1.73 -7.96 -9.15
CA ILE A 96 0.38 -8.51 -9.07
C ILE A 96 -0.40 -8.22 -10.36
N THR A 97 -0.29 -7.00 -10.88
CA THR A 97 -1.05 -6.55 -12.05
C THR A 97 -0.39 -6.86 -13.38
N ASN A 98 0.87 -7.32 -13.38
CA ASN A 98 1.60 -7.62 -14.61
C ASN A 98 0.85 -8.61 -15.49
N VAL A 99 0.88 -8.38 -16.81
CA VAL A 99 0.24 -9.29 -17.79
C VAL A 99 0.85 -10.68 -17.82
N ASN A 100 2.13 -10.78 -17.41
CA ASN A 100 2.87 -12.05 -17.33
C ASN A 100 2.73 -12.72 -15.95
N ASN A 101 1.87 -12.21 -15.07
CA ASN A 101 1.59 -12.86 -13.79
C ASN A 101 0.65 -14.06 -14.03
N THR A 102 1.24 -15.16 -14.45
CA THR A 102 0.59 -16.43 -14.75
C THR A 102 1.16 -17.55 -13.87
N GLU A 103 0.52 -18.69 -13.82
CA GLU A 103 0.97 -19.86 -13.05
C GLU A 103 2.42 -20.21 -13.40
N GLY A 104 3.26 -20.41 -12.38
CA GLY A 104 4.67 -20.75 -12.53
C GLY A 104 5.58 -19.57 -12.97
N SER A 105 5.04 -18.40 -13.28
CA SER A 105 5.86 -17.25 -13.67
C SER A 105 6.63 -16.66 -12.50
N TRP A 106 7.73 -15.96 -12.81
CA TRP A 106 8.47 -15.18 -11.81
C TRP A 106 7.58 -14.12 -11.13
N PHE A 107 6.64 -13.49 -11.86
CA PHE A 107 5.70 -12.53 -11.29
C PHE A 107 4.78 -13.17 -10.26
N ARG A 108 4.31 -14.40 -10.50
CA ARG A 108 3.50 -15.16 -9.55
C ARG A 108 4.28 -15.52 -8.29
N ILE A 109 5.54 -15.92 -8.45
CA ILE A 109 6.44 -16.18 -7.31
C ILE A 109 6.62 -14.90 -6.48
N ARG A 110 6.89 -13.76 -7.14
CA ARG A 110 7.03 -12.47 -6.45
C ARG A 110 5.74 -12.03 -5.74
N GLU A 111 4.56 -12.26 -6.34
CA GLU A 111 3.28 -11.99 -5.68
C GLU A 111 3.14 -12.78 -4.36
N HIS A 112 3.47 -14.07 -4.37
CA HIS A 112 3.46 -14.89 -3.16
C HIS A 112 4.45 -14.40 -2.12
N GLU A 113 5.67 -14.09 -2.50
CA GLU A 113 6.68 -13.55 -1.60
C GLU A 113 6.24 -12.22 -0.96
N ILE A 114 5.68 -11.30 -1.76
CA ILE A 114 5.18 -10.02 -1.26
C ILE A 114 4.08 -10.24 -0.22
N ARG A 115 3.14 -11.15 -0.49
CA ARG A 115 2.08 -11.51 0.47
C ARG A 115 2.65 -11.98 1.80
N GLU A 116 3.57 -12.95 1.79
CA GLU A 116 4.20 -13.49 3.00
C GLU A 116 4.97 -12.40 3.76
N ARG A 117 5.67 -11.53 3.04
CA ARG A 117 6.41 -10.40 3.63
C ARG A 117 5.50 -9.37 4.27
N ILE A 118 4.36 -9.06 3.66
CA ILE A 118 3.35 -8.15 4.24
C ILE A 118 2.79 -8.73 5.53
N ILE A 119 2.41 -10.02 5.52
CA ILE A 119 1.89 -10.70 6.72
C ILE A 119 2.94 -10.68 7.83
N ALA A 120 4.19 -11.00 7.52
CA ALA A 120 5.27 -10.97 8.50
C ALA A 120 5.56 -9.55 9.01
N ALA A 121 5.55 -8.53 8.15
CA ALA A 121 5.73 -7.13 8.54
C ALA A 121 4.59 -6.65 9.47
N ASN A 122 3.35 -7.06 9.19
CA ASN A 122 2.21 -6.75 10.06
C ASN A 122 2.35 -7.38 11.45
N ARG A 123 2.84 -8.63 11.54
CA ARG A 123 3.12 -9.29 12.83
C ARG A 123 4.14 -8.53 13.69
N GLU A 124 5.12 -7.92 13.03
CA GLU A 124 6.13 -7.09 13.69
C GLU A 124 5.65 -5.65 13.97
N GLY A 125 4.41 -5.32 13.60
CA GLY A 125 3.81 -4.01 13.84
C GLY A 125 4.31 -2.90 12.91
N LEU A 126 4.87 -3.23 11.74
CA LEU A 126 5.30 -2.25 10.76
C LEU A 126 4.09 -1.65 10.03
N PHE A 127 4.18 -0.38 9.67
CA PHE A 127 3.26 0.23 8.72
C PHE A 127 3.54 -0.32 7.32
N ILE A 128 2.48 -0.66 6.59
CA ILE A 128 2.61 -1.17 5.22
C ILE A 128 2.24 -0.06 4.24
N THR A 129 3.05 0.11 3.19
CA THR A 129 2.68 0.93 2.04
C THR A 129 2.79 0.11 0.76
N MET A 130 1.89 0.38 -0.19
CA MET A 130 1.89 -0.24 -1.50
C MET A 130 1.92 0.86 -2.57
N CYS A 131 2.98 0.95 -3.34
CA CYS A 131 2.96 1.77 -4.56
C CYS A 131 2.47 0.93 -5.75
N TRP A 132 2.34 1.55 -6.90
CA TRP A 132 1.95 0.86 -8.12
C TRP A 132 2.70 1.44 -9.32
N HIS A 133 3.74 0.76 -9.75
CA HIS A 133 4.35 1.01 -11.04
C HIS A 133 3.47 0.35 -12.11
N TYR A 134 2.48 1.12 -12.56
CA TYR A 134 1.51 0.63 -13.54
C TYR A 134 2.08 0.75 -14.96
N ASN A 135 2.21 -0.39 -15.64
CA ASN A 135 2.68 -0.41 -17.02
C ASN A 135 1.79 0.44 -17.92
N ASP A 136 2.36 0.97 -19.00
CA ASP A 136 1.62 1.75 -19.98
C ASP A 136 0.33 1.02 -20.42
N PRO A 137 -0.77 1.75 -20.62
CA PRO A 137 -2.06 1.12 -20.89
C PRO A 137 -2.20 0.55 -22.29
N TYR A 138 -1.27 0.83 -23.21
CA TYR A 138 -1.33 0.39 -24.60
C TYR A 138 -0.57 -0.92 -24.82
N THR A 139 0.70 -0.95 -24.46
CA THR A 139 1.56 -2.12 -24.71
C THR A 139 1.77 -3.01 -23.50
N GLN A 140 1.54 -2.49 -22.29
CA GLN A 140 1.76 -3.19 -21.01
C GLN A 140 3.21 -3.65 -20.79
N LYS A 141 4.18 -3.04 -21.45
CA LYS A 141 5.58 -3.47 -21.41
C LYS A 141 6.37 -2.79 -20.30
N THR A 142 6.17 -1.49 -20.14
CA THR A 142 6.96 -0.68 -19.21
C THR A 142 6.14 0.46 -18.63
N PHE A 143 6.60 1.03 -17.55
CA PHE A 143 6.07 2.26 -16.98
C PHE A 143 7.01 3.46 -17.22
N TYR A 144 8.24 3.21 -17.69
CA TYR A 144 9.22 4.25 -17.98
C TYR A 144 9.05 4.85 -19.39
N THR A 145 8.92 6.18 -19.45
CA THR A 145 8.76 6.93 -20.70
C THR A 145 9.95 6.77 -21.64
N LYS A 146 11.17 6.70 -21.09
CA LYS A 146 12.40 6.50 -21.90
C LYS A 146 12.45 5.17 -22.65
N GLU A 147 11.63 4.20 -22.26
CA GLU A 147 11.57 2.88 -22.89
C GLU A 147 10.43 2.78 -23.90
N LEU A 148 9.60 3.84 -24.02
CA LEU A 148 8.49 3.90 -24.95
C LEU A 148 8.90 4.62 -26.24
N PRO A 149 8.46 4.14 -27.41
CA PRO A 149 8.62 4.86 -28.67
C PRO A 149 7.95 6.24 -28.60
N ILE A 150 8.51 7.23 -29.30
CA ILE A 150 7.99 8.61 -29.31
C ILE A 150 6.51 8.65 -29.73
N GLU A 151 6.09 7.83 -30.68
CA GLU A 151 4.70 7.79 -31.14
C GLU A 151 3.76 7.23 -30.07
N GLU A 152 4.22 6.29 -29.24
CA GLU A 152 3.47 5.78 -28.09
C GLU A 152 3.39 6.83 -26.98
N LEU A 153 4.48 7.57 -26.72
CA LEU A 153 4.48 8.68 -25.75
C LEU A 153 3.45 9.77 -26.09
N LYS A 154 3.27 10.10 -27.37
CA LYS A 154 2.27 11.08 -27.82
C LYS A 154 0.83 10.64 -27.54
N MET A 155 0.58 9.34 -27.40
CA MET A 155 -0.73 8.80 -27.09
C MET A 155 -0.98 8.68 -25.57
N MET A 156 0.07 8.79 -24.74
CA MET A 156 -0.07 8.64 -23.29
C MET A 156 -0.98 9.73 -22.75
N SER A 157 -2.04 9.30 -22.08
CA SER A 157 -2.97 10.19 -21.42
C SER A 157 -3.82 9.38 -20.43
N PHE A 158 -4.14 9.99 -19.32
CA PHE A 158 -5.14 9.45 -18.40
C PHE A 158 -6.51 9.27 -19.04
N LYS A 159 -6.85 10.04 -20.08
CA LYS A 159 -8.11 9.87 -20.83
C LYS A 159 -8.28 8.46 -21.36
N SER A 160 -7.19 7.79 -21.72
CA SER A 160 -7.28 6.42 -22.26
C SER A 160 -7.81 5.41 -21.25
N ILE A 161 -7.57 5.61 -19.94
CA ILE A 161 -7.98 4.72 -18.86
C ILE A 161 -9.18 5.25 -18.04
N LEU A 162 -9.59 6.49 -18.27
CA LEU A 162 -10.82 7.08 -17.72
C LEU A 162 -12.08 6.52 -18.39
N PRO A 163 -13.27 6.69 -17.82
CA PRO A 163 -14.53 6.27 -18.43
C PRO A 163 -14.69 6.81 -19.88
N GLY A 164 -14.98 5.90 -20.81
CA GLY A 164 -15.02 6.20 -22.24
C GLY A 164 -13.70 6.07 -22.97
N GLY A 165 -12.58 5.94 -22.29
CA GLY A 165 -11.26 5.69 -22.87
C GLY A 165 -11.09 4.25 -23.37
N GLN A 166 -10.27 4.07 -24.41
CA GLN A 166 -10.08 2.75 -25.05
C GLN A 166 -9.46 1.69 -24.15
N ASN A 167 -8.73 2.09 -23.11
CA ASN A 167 -8.06 1.20 -22.16
C ASN A 167 -8.78 1.13 -20.79
N HIS A 168 -9.98 1.73 -20.69
CA HIS A 168 -10.72 1.80 -19.43
C HIS A 168 -11.06 0.42 -18.84
N GLU A 169 -11.54 -0.51 -19.67
CA GLU A 169 -11.88 -1.86 -19.19
C GLU A 169 -10.64 -2.64 -18.72
N ARG A 170 -9.48 -2.42 -19.35
CA ARG A 170 -8.21 -2.97 -18.90
C ARG A 170 -7.84 -2.41 -17.53
N TYR A 171 -7.92 -1.11 -17.35
CA TYR A 171 -7.63 -0.46 -16.07
C TYR A 171 -8.52 -1.02 -14.95
N LYS A 172 -9.82 -1.17 -15.20
CA LYS A 172 -10.75 -1.80 -14.26
C LYS A 172 -10.36 -3.24 -13.92
N LYS A 173 -9.91 -4.00 -14.92
CA LYS A 173 -9.41 -5.38 -14.70
C LYS A 173 -8.20 -5.38 -13.77
N ASP A 174 -7.28 -4.46 -13.95
CA ASP A 174 -6.09 -4.38 -13.10
C ASP A 174 -6.42 -3.86 -11.70
N LEU A 175 -7.36 -2.93 -11.55
CA LEU A 175 -7.91 -2.54 -10.25
C LEU A 175 -8.59 -3.70 -9.51
N ARG A 176 -9.27 -4.60 -10.23
CA ARG A 176 -9.82 -5.83 -9.62
C ARG A 176 -8.71 -6.73 -9.05
N LYS A 177 -7.59 -6.90 -9.77
CA LYS A 177 -6.44 -7.65 -9.25
C LYS A 177 -5.87 -7.00 -7.98
N VAL A 178 -5.76 -5.66 -7.95
CA VAL A 178 -5.37 -4.90 -6.75
C VAL A 178 -6.33 -5.22 -5.60
N ALA A 179 -7.63 -5.17 -5.84
CA ALA A 179 -8.65 -5.44 -4.84
C ALA A 179 -8.61 -6.90 -4.33
N GLU A 180 -8.49 -7.88 -5.23
CA GLU A 180 -8.41 -9.31 -4.91
C GLU A 180 -7.16 -9.62 -4.08
N PHE A 181 -6.01 -9.10 -4.47
CA PHE A 181 -4.79 -9.26 -3.69
C PHE A 181 -4.95 -8.64 -2.29
N SER A 182 -5.47 -7.41 -2.21
CA SER A 182 -5.67 -6.71 -0.94
C SER A 182 -6.61 -7.45 0.00
N SER A 183 -7.70 -8.01 -0.51
CA SER A 183 -8.66 -8.79 0.28
C SER A 183 -8.09 -10.11 0.79
N SER A 184 -7.01 -10.60 0.17
CA SER A 184 -6.30 -11.81 0.59
C SER A 184 -5.25 -11.56 1.68
N LEU A 185 -4.92 -10.29 1.96
CA LEU A 185 -3.97 -9.92 3.01
C LEU A 185 -4.67 -9.99 4.38
N ARG A 186 -4.43 -11.07 5.08
CA ARG A 186 -5.03 -11.30 6.39
C ARG A 186 -3.97 -11.63 7.43
N ASP A 187 -4.19 -11.12 8.64
CA ASP A 187 -3.38 -11.47 9.81
C ASP A 187 -3.74 -12.87 10.36
N ASP A 188 -3.10 -13.24 11.46
CA ASP A 188 -3.30 -14.55 12.09
C ASP A 188 -4.71 -14.75 12.65
N ASP A 189 -5.43 -13.66 12.93
CA ASP A 189 -6.84 -13.68 13.38
C ASP A 189 -7.83 -13.63 12.20
N GLY A 190 -7.35 -13.62 10.95
CA GLY A 190 -8.16 -13.55 9.74
C GLY A 190 -8.67 -12.14 9.41
N LYS A 191 -8.21 -11.11 10.13
CA LYS A 191 -8.56 -9.72 9.87
C LYS A 191 -7.75 -9.16 8.71
N LEU A 192 -8.34 -8.20 7.98
CA LEU A 192 -7.66 -7.52 6.88
C LEU A 192 -6.47 -6.70 7.39
N ILE A 193 -5.33 -6.86 6.74
CA ILE A 193 -4.14 -6.07 7.00
C ILE A 193 -4.28 -4.71 6.30
N PRO A 194 -4.34 -3.59 7.04
CA PRO A 194 -4.46 -2.27 6.45
C PRO A 194 -3.12 -1.81 5.87
N PHE A 195 -3.17 -1.07 4.78
CA PHE A 195 -1.99 -0.46 4.17
C PHE A 195 -2.30 0.89 3.54
N ILE A 196 -1.26 1.69 3.26
CA ILE A 196 -1.35 2.95 2.55
C ILE A 196 -1.11 2.68 1.07
N PHE A 197 -2.13 2.90 0.22
CA PHE A 197 -1.99 2.78 -1.23
C PHE A 197 -1.49 4.09 -1.84
N ARG A 198 -0.46 4.01 -2.66
CA ARG A 198 0.21 5.14 -3.30
C ARG A 198 0.27 4.95 -4.83
N PRO A 199 -0.89 4.96 -5.53
CA PRO A 199 -0.88 4.91 -6.98
C PRO A 199 -0.34 6.22 -7.56
N PHE A 200 0.21 6.17 -8.78
CA PHE A 200 0.67 7.36 -9.51
C PHE A 200 1.62 8.26 -8.70
N HIS A 201 2.49 7.64 -7.90
CA HIS A 201 3.52 8.37 -7.16
C HIS A 201 4.50 9.06 -8.11
N GLU A 202 5.19 10.11 -7.64
CA GLU A 202 6.13 10.89 -8.46
C GLU A 202 5.48 11.47 -9.74
N PHE A 203 4.21 11.86 -9.64
CA PHE A 203 3.41 12.37 -10.75
C PHE A 203 3.87 13.75 -11.25
N ASP A 204 4.69 14.44 -10.51
CA ASP A 204 5.32 15.71 -10.86
C ASP A 204 6.55 15.56 -11.76
N GLY A 205 7.04 14.31 -11.94
CA GLY A 205 8.15 13.99 -12.83
C GLY A 205 7.74 13.68 -14.27
N GLU A 206 8.72 13.38 -15.12
CA GLU A 206 8.52 13.04 -16.53
C GLU A 206 8.99 11.61 -16.90
N TRP A 207 9.53 10.88 -15.93
CA TRP A 207 10.07 9.54 -16.16
C TRP A 207 9.02 8.43 -16.22
N PHE A 208 7.82 8.69 -15.72
CA PHE A 208 6.67 7.78 -15.80
C PHE A 208 5.61 8.32 -16.76
N TRP A 209 4.91 7.42 -17.47
CA TRP A 209 3.85 7.81 -18.40
C TRP A 209 2.69 8.56 -17.75
N TRP A 210 2.50 8.40 -16.44
CA TRP A 210 1.49 9.15 -15.65
C TRP A 210 2.00 10.51 -15.14
N GLY A 211 3.19 10.90 -15.53
CA GLY A 211 3.80 12.16 -15.08
C GLY A 211 3.14 13.42 -15.67
N ALA A 212 3.44 14.56 -15.05
CA ALA A 212 2.87 15.86 -15.39
C ALA A 212 3.19 16.31 -16.84
N ALA A 213 4.24 15.77 -17.45
CA ALA A 213 4.57 16.07 -18.85
C ALA A 213 3.57 15.50 -19.87
N TYR A 214 2.75 14.53 -19.46
CA TYR A 214 1.85 13.77 -20.36
C TYR A 214 0.37 13.90 -20.01
N ASN A 215 0.04 14.49 -18.86
CA ASN A 215 -1.31 14.49 -18.31
C ASN A 215 -1.67 15.84 -17.70
N GLU A 216 -2.91 16.25 -17.90
CA GLU A 216 -3.45 17.47 -17.33
C GLU A 216 -3.86 17.29 -15.85
N PRO A 217 -3.74 18.33 -15.00
CA PRO A 217 -4.10 18.24 -13.58
C PRO A 217 -5.55 17.78 -13.31
N GLU A 218 -6.50 18.18 -14.14
CA GLU A 218 -7.91 17.78 -13.98
C GLU A 218 -8.10 16.29 -14.34
N GLU A 219 -7.39 15.77 -15.34
CA GLU A 219 -7.40 14.35 -15.68
C GLU A 219 -6.84 13.49 -14.51
N PHE A 220 -5.78 13.99 -13.84
CA PHE A 220 -5.23 13.34 -12.64
C PHE A 220 -6.28 13.27 -11.52
N LYS A 221 -6.99 14.36 -11.26
CA LYS A 221 -8.05 14.40 -10.24
C LYS A 221 -9.18 13.43 -10.56
N ASP A 222 -9.59 13.38 -11.84
CA ASP A 222 -10.65 12.49 -12.29
C ASP A 222 -10.23 11.02 -12.18
N LEU A 223 -9.01 10.70 -12.57
CA LEU A 223 -8.46 9.36 -12.41
C LEU A 223 -8.35 8.95 -10.94
N TRP A 224 -7.89 9.86 -10.08
CA TRP A 224 -7.82 9.61 -8.65
C TRP A 224 -9.21 9.32 -8.07
N ARG A 225 -10.20 10.16 -8.36
CA ARG A 225 -11.60 9.96 -7.92
C ARG A 225 -12.14 8.64 -8.43
N PHE A 226 -11.97 8.35 -9.72
CA PHE A 226 -12.42 7.10 -10.31
C PHE A 226 -11.78 5.91 -9.60
N THR A 227 -10.46 5.90 -9.41
CA THR A 227 -9.72 4.82 -8.75
C THR A 227 -10.24 4.54 -7.35
N VAL A 228 -10.37 5.60 -6.54
CA VAL A 228 -10.86 5.49 -5.15
C VAL A 228 -12.30 4.97 -5.12
N HIS A 229 -13.19 5.54 -5.92
CA HIS A 229 -14.60 5.11 -5.95
C HIS A 229 -14.72 3.66 -6.44
N TYR A 230 -14.02 3.30 -7.50
CA TYR A 230 -14.10 1.96 -8.06
C TYR A 230 -13.59 0.90 -7.06
N LEU A 231 -12.46 1.13 -6.40
CA LEU A 231 -11.94 0.21 -5.38
C LEU A 231 -12.86 0.11 -4.17
N ARG A 232 -13.44 1.23 -3.71
CA ARG A 232 -14.41 1.24 -2.61
C ARG A 232 -15.70 0.50 -2.98
N ASP A 233 -16.23 0.72 -4.17
CA ASP A 233 -17.50 0.15 -4.63
C ASP A 233 -17.38 -1.37 -4.89
N LEU A 234 -16.18 -1.89 -5.13
CA LEU A 234 -15.92 -3.34 -5.14
C LEU A 234 -16.09 -3.98 -3.75
N SER A 235 -16.31 -3.19 -2.69
CA SER A 235 -16.42 -3.64 -1.29
C SER A 235 -15.22 -4.44 -0.78
N LEU A 236 -14.10 -4.39 -1.51
CA LEU A 236 -12.90 -5.18 -1.22
C LEU A 236 -11.82 -4.35 -0.51
N ILE A 237 -11.90 -3.03 -0.59
CA ILE A 237 -10.93 -2.12 0.01
C ILE A 237 -11.66 -0.93 0.62
N HIS A 238 -11.50 -0.75 1.93
CA HIS A 238 -11.92 0.46 2.62
C HIS A 238 -10.75 1.45 2.59
N ILE A 239 -10.82 2.41 1.66
CA ILE A 239 -9.79 3.41 1.43
C ILE A 239 -10.13 4.66 2.22
N SER A 240 -9.19 5.19 3.02
CA SER A 240 -9.30 6.55 3.53
C SER A 240 -8.50 7.49 2.63
N GLU A 241 -9.16 8.47 2.02
CA GLU A 241 -8.48 9.58 1.37
C GLU A 241 -7.88 10.53 2.44
N PRO A 242 -6.74 11.19 2.15
CA PRO A 242 -6.26 12.25 3.01
C PRO A 242 -7.34 13.36 3.06
N THR A 243 -7.71 13.75 4.27
CA THR A 243 -8.62 14.87 4.50
C THR A 243 -8.05 16.13 3.86
N ARG A 244 -8.84 16.78 3.01
CA ARG A 244 -8.53 18.12 2.51
C ARG A 244 -8.51 19.08 3.70
N HIS A 245 -7.39 19.76 3.89
CA HIS A 245 -7.30 21.01 4.64
C HIS A 245 -7.35 22.18 3.68
#